data_b26528f86b391cd20321b8f3e5c244c9
#
_entry.id   b26528f86b391cd20321b8f3e5c244c9
#
_cell.length_a   1.000
_cell.length_b   1.000
_cell.length_c   1.000
_cell.angle_alpha   90.00
_cell.angle_beta   90.00
_cell.angle_gamma   90.00
#
_symmetry.space_group_name_H-M   'P 1'
#
loop_
_entity.id
_entity.type
_entity.pdbx_description
1 polymer ?
#
loop_
_entity_poly.entity_id
_entity_poly.type
_entity_poly.pdbx_seq_one_letter_code
_entity_poly.pdbx_strand_id
1 'polypeptide(L)'
;MKLKQTPEDFQVEELTDVVPTGEGPFALYRMEKRGWATPDALAAVRRRWKIQPNRLSYGGLKDRHALKVQYLTIFRGPSRRLTHHDVHVEYLGQIPVAYTSHDIRANRFHLTLRAL
;
A
#
# COMPACT_ATOMS: atom_id res chain seq x y z
N MET A 1 26.43 23.62 4.85
CA MET A 1 24.97 23.47 4.81
C MET A 1 24.58 22.08 5.28
N LYS A 2 23.64 22.00 6.19
CA LYS A 2 23.08 20.73 6.61
C LYS A 2 21.79 20.48 5.86
N LEU A 3 21.53 19.20 5.55
CA LEU A 3 20.28 18.78 4.95
C LEU A 3 19.48 17.98 5.98
N LYS A 4 18.19 18.21 5.99
CA LYS A 4 17.27 17.51 6.87
C LYS A 4 16.24 16.79 6.02
N GLN A 5 15.93 15.54 6.39
CA GLN A 5 14.90 14.75 5.76
C GLN A 5 13.79 14.47 6.78
N THR A 6 12.56 14.63 6.34
CA THR A 6 11.38 14.22 7.08
C THR A 6 10.73 13.05 6.35
N PRO A 7 9.72 12.37 6.94
CA PRO A 7 9.00 11.34 6.23
C PRO A 7 8.42 11.79 4.89
N GLU A 8 7.99 13.05 4.79
CA GLU A 8 7.46 13.59 3.55
C GLU A 8 8.53 13.80 2.48
N ASP A 9 9.80 13.86 2.88
CA ASP A 9 10.91 14.11 1.96
C ASP A 9 11.38 12.87 1.25
N PHE A 10 11.01 11.68 1.75
CA PHE A 10 11.39 10.42 1.13
C PHE A 10 10.13 9.62 0.83
N GLN A 11 9.84 9.43 -0.44
CA GLN A 11 8.65 8.74 -0.90
C GLN A 11 9.02 7.58 -1.80
N VAL A 12 8.33 6.46 -1.64
CA VAL A 12 8.46 5.29 -2.50
C VAL A 12 7.08 4.95 -3.02
N GLU A 13 6.95 4.90 -4.33
CA GLU A 13 5.70 4.54 -4.98
C GLU A 13 5.89 3.26 -5.79
N GLU A 14 5.13 2.22 -5.44
CA GLU A 14 5.09 0.99 -6.21
C GLU A 14 4.31 1.25 -7.50
N LEU A 15 4.88 0.86 -8.64
CA LEU A 15 4.24 1.03 -9.94
C LEU A 15 3.78 -0.32 -10.46
N THR A 16 2.57 -0.36 -10.98
CA THR A 16 1.98 -1.59 -11.49
C THR A 16 1.13 -1.30 -12.73
N ASP A 17 1.00 -2.31 -13.58
CA ASP A 17 0.07 -2.25 -14.72
C ASP A 17 -1.27 -2.87 -14.40
N VAL A 18 -1.44 -3.40 -13.18
CA VAL A 18 -2.72 -3.98 -12.76
C VAL A 18 -3.76 -2.90 -12.60
N VAL A 19 -4.88 -3.08 -13.28
CA VAL A 19 -6.01 -2.17 -13.19
C VAL A 19 -7.28 -2.98 -12.91
N PRO A 20 -8.27 -2.37 -12.24
CA PRO A 20 -9.53 -3.08 -11.97
C PRO A 20 -10.22 -3.47 -13.27
N THR A 21 -10.65 -4.72 -13.34
CA THR A 21 -11.47 -5.22 -14.46
C THR A 21 -12.96 -5.13 -14.18
N GLY A 22 -13.32 -4.90 -12.93
CA GLY A 22 -14.72 -4.89 -12.49
C GLY A 22 -15.25 -6.27 -12.14
N GLU A 23 -14.46 -7.32 -12.35
CA GLU A 23 -14.87 -8.70 -12.13
C GLU A 23 -13.83 -9.45 -11.32
N GLY A 24 -14.27 -10.45 -10.56
CA GLY A 24 -13.40 -11.34 -9.83
C GLY A 24 -13.59 -11.22 -8.32
N PRO A 25 -13.03 -12.20 -7.57
CA PRO A 25 -13.25 -12.26 -6.12
C PRO A 25 -12.30 -11.41 -5.31
N PHE A 26 -11.33 -10.76 -5.93
CA PHE A 26 -10.34 -9.98 -5.20
C PHE A 26 -10.63 -8.49 -5.29
N ALA A 27 -10.73 -7.85 -4.13
CA ALA A 27 -10.81 -6.39 -4.05
C ALA A 27 -9.40 -5.83 -4.06
N LEU A 28 -9.13 -4.91 -4.98
CA LEU A 28 -7.84 -4.26 -5.14
C LEU A 28 -7.85 -2.92 -4.43
N TYR A 29 -6.79 -2.64 -3.67
CA TYR A 29 -6.65 -1.41 -2.91
C TYR A 29 -5.30 -0.75 -3.17
N ARG A 30 -5.31 0.57 -3.08
CA ARG A 30 -4.09 1.37 -3.00
C ARG A 30 -3.90 1.79 -1.55
N MET A 31 -2.74 1.49 -0.97
CA MET A 31 -2.42 1.86 0.40
C MET A 31 -1.30 2.88 0.41
N GLU A 32 -1.51 3.96 1.14
CA GLU A 32 -0.51 4.97 1.40
C GLU A 32 -0.22 4.98 2.89
N LYS A 33 1.04 4.80 3.25
CA LYS A 33 1.43 4.74 4.66
C LYS A 33 2.66 5.59 4.92
N ARG A 34 2.77 6.09 6.14
CA ARG A 34 3.91 6.88 6.58
C ARG A 34 4.38 6.40 7.94
N GLY A 35 5.69 6.04 8.01
CA GLY A 35 6.29 5.61 9.27
C GLY A 35 5.91 4.21 9.74
N TRP A 36 5.22 3.44 8.92
CA TRP A 36 4.78 2.08 9.26
C TRP A 36 5.54 1.06 8.43
N ALA A 37 5.99 -0.02 9.06
CA ALA A 37 6.40 -1.20 8.31
C ALA A 37 5.18 -1.83 7.64
N THR A 38 5.35 -2.38 6.45
CA THR A 38 4.23 -2.95 5.69
C THR A 38 3.44 -4.00 6.49
N PRO A 39 4.08 -4.97 7.17
CA PRO A 39 3.31 -5.95 7.94
C PRO A 39 2.44 -5.33 9.03
N ASP A 40 2.94 -4.28 9.68
CA ASP A 40 2.19 -3.62 10.75
C ASP A 40 1.00 -2.84 10.21
N ALA A 41 1.18 -2.15 9.09
CA ALA A 41 0.09 -1.43 8.43
C ALA A 41 -1.00 -2.40 7.97
N LEU A 42 -0.61 -3.52 7.37
CA LEU A 42 -1.57 -4.52 6.92
C LEU A 42 -2.29 -5.18 8.09
N ALA A 43 -1.59 -5.41 9.21
CA ALA A 43 -2.22 -5.93 10.41
C ALA A 43 -3.28 -4.97 10.95
N ALA A 44 -3.02 -3.67 10.91
CA ALA A 44 -3.98 -2.66 11.33
C ALA A 44 -5.24 -2.70 10.44
N VAL A 45 -5.06 -2.82 9.12
CA VAL A 45 -6.18 -2.94 8.17
C VAL A 45 -7.00 -4.19 8.48
N ARG A 46 -6.32 -5.33 8.68
CA ARG A 46 -7.01 -6.59 8.97
C ARG A 46 -7.83 -6.50 10.25
N ARG A 47 -7.30 -5.88 11.29
CA ARG A 47 -8.02 -5.74 12.55
C ARG A 47 -9.25 -4.84 12.40
N ARG A 48 -9.11 -3.75 11.66
CA ARG A 48 -10.23 -2.82 11.46
C ARG A 48 -11.36 -3.43 10.64
N TRP A 49 -11.03 -4.25 9.65
CA TRP A 49 -12.01 -4.87 8.77
C TRP A 49 -12.32 -6.32 9.14
N LYS A 50 -11.69 -6.85 10.18
CA LYS A 50 -11.87 -8.23 10.67
C LYS A 50 -11.59 -9.25 9.57
N ILE A 51 -10.44 -9.09 8.91
CA ILE A 51 -10.02 -9.93 7.79
C ILE A 51 -8.98 -10.95 8.27
N GLN A 52 -9.14 -12.21 7.89
CA GLN A 52 -8.15 -13.26 8.17
C GLN A 52 -6.89 -13.04 7.32
N PRO A 53 -5.69 -13.35 7.87
CA PRO A 53 -4.44 -13.09 7.16
C PRO A 53 -4.33 -13.76 5.79
N ASN A 54 -4.87 -14.97 5.63
CA ASN A 54 -4.78 -15.71 4.37
C ASN A 54 -5.63 -15.13 3.25
N ARG A 55 -6.49 -14.16 3.54
CA ARG A 55 -7.29 -13.49 2.52
C ARG A 55 -6.57 -12.31 1.91
N LEU A 56 -5.48 -11.85 2.50
CA LEU A 56 -4.78 -10.64 2.10
C LEU A 56 -3.50 -10.98 1.35
N SER A 57 -3.27 -10.34 0.23
CA SER A 57 -2.07 -10.52 -0.60
C SER A 57 -1.50 -9.17 -1.00
N TYR A 58 -0.19 -9.08 -1.04
CA TYR A 58 0.52 -7.86 -1.41
C TYR A 58 1.87 -8.22 -2.01
N GLY A 59 2.52 -7.24 -2.65
CA GLY A 59 3.80 -7.50 -3.30
C GLY A 59 4.97 -6.76 -2.69
N GLY A 60 4.72 -5.71 -1.92
CA GLY A 60 5.75 -4.80 -1.47
C GLY A 60 6.65 -5.32 -0.36
N LEU A 61 7.76 -4.63 -0.17
CA LEU A 61 8.77 -4.98 0.80
C LEU A 61 8.47 -4.45 2.19
N LYS A 62 9.18 -5.02 3.17
CA LYS A 62 9.02 -4.74 4.59
C LYS A 62 9.81 -3.53 5.02
N ASP A 63 9.57 -2.37 4.58
CA ASP A 63 10.35 -1.29 5.12
C ASP A 63 9.48 -0.17 5.69
N ARG A 64 10.10 0.62 6.56
CA ARG A 64 9.45 1.71 7.25
C ARG A 64 9.73 3.04 6.60
N HIS A 65 10.13 3.03 5.36
CA HIS A 65 10.46 4.30 4.77
C HIS A 65 9.24 5.20 4.71
N ALA A 66 9.54 6.34 5.05
CA ALA A 66 8.82 7.58 5.02
C ALA A 66 7.39 7.51 4.53
N LEU A 67 7.17 7.82 3.30
CA LEU A 67 5.87 7.71 2.67
C LEU A 67 5.94 6.63 1.61
N LYS A 68 5.11 5.61 1.73
CA LYS A 68 5.08 4.53 0.76
C LYS A 68 3.69 4.33 0.21
N VAL A 69 3.61 4.22 -1.12
CA VAL A 69 2.39 3.86 -1.83
C VAL A 69 2.55 2.46 -2.39
N GLN A 70 1.63 1.56 -2.06
CA GLN A 70 1.67 0.18 -2.53
C GLN A 70 0.26 -0.36 -2.71
N TYR A 71 0.17 -1.54 -3.33
CA TYR A 71 -1.10 -2.17 -3.67
C TYR A 71 -1.25 -3.48 -2.94
N LEU A 72 -2.51 -3.84 -2.68
CA LEU A 72 -2.84 -5.11 -2.06
C LEU A 72 -4.20 -5.57 -2.55
N THR A 73 -4.46 -6.87 -2.41
CA THR A 73 -5.78 -7.42 -2.65
C THR A 73 -6.26 -8.15 -1.42
N ILE A 74 -7.58 -8.17 -1.24
CA ILE A 74 -8.24 -8.96 -0.21
C ILE A 74 -9.30 -9.80 -0.89
N PHE A 75 -9.22 -11.12 -0.70
CA PHE A 75 -10.21 -12.05 -1.22
C PHE A 75 -11.55 -11.73 -0.55
N ARG A 76 -12.55 -11.36 -1.37
CA ARG A 76 -13.87 -10.93 -0.90
C ARG A 76 -13.80 -9.79 0.10
N GLY A 77 -12.88 -8.86 -0.15
CA GLY A 77 -12.70 -7.70 0.71
C GLY A 77 -13.80 -6.66 0.52
N PRO A 78 -13.91 -5.71 1.49
CA PRO A 78 -14.95 -4.69 1.44
C PRO A 78 -14.69 -3.62 0.39
N SER A 79 -15.76 -3.10 -0.21
CA SER A 79 -15.68 -2.01 -1.19
C SER A 79 -15.72 -0.68 -0.48
N ARG A 80 -14.71 -0.39 0.33
CA ARG A 80 -14.65 0.85 1.08
C ARG A 80 -13.22 1.26 1.40
N ARG A 81 -13.06 2.49 1.82
CA ARG A 81 -11.77 3.03 2.21
C ARG A 81 -11.59 3.00 3.72
N LEU A 82 -10.35 3.13 4.15
CA LEU A 82 -9.99 3.14 5.55
C LEU A 82 -8.92 4.20 5.78
N THR A 83 -9.06 4.95 6.85
CA THR A 83 -8.02 5.85 7.35
C THR A 83 -7.75 5.51 8.79
N HIS A 84 -6.48 5.23 9.13
CA HIS A 84 -6.06 4.86 10.46
C HIS A 84 -4.60 5.26 10.69
N HIS A 85 -4.34 6.25 11.53
CA HIS A 85 -2.98 6.66 11.96
C HIS A 85 -1.92 6.60 10.85
N ASP A 86 -2.02 7.48 9.87
CA ASP A 86 -1.08 7.55 8.73
C ASP A 86 -1.09 6.34 7.82
N VAL A 87 -2.14 5.53 7.87
CA VAL A 87 -2.42 4.47 6.90
C VAL A 87 -3.73 4.80 6.21
N HIS A 88 -3.67 4.98 4.88
CA HIS A 88 -4.84 5.28 4.07
C HIS A 88 -5.01 4.21 3.00
N VAL A 89 -6.18 3.60 2.98
CA VAL A 89 -6.50 2.53 2.03
C VAL A 89 -7.68 2.97 1.18
N GLU A 90 -7.49 2.91 -0.13
CA GLU A 90 -8.51 3.28 -1.11
C GLU A 90 -8.90 2.07 -1.93
N TYR A 91 -10.19 1.79 -2.01
CA TYR A 91 -10.71 0.72 -2.84
C TYR A 91 -10.68 1.14 -4.32
N LEU A 92 -10.07 0.32 -5.17
CA LEU A 92 -9.94 0.62 -6.59
C LEU A 92 -10.92 -0.17 -7.46
N GLY A 93 -11.29 -1.38 -7.07
CA GLY A 93 -12.19 -2.23 -7.85
C GLY A 93 -11.85 -3.70 -7.71
N GLN A 94 -12.49 -4.54 -8.51
CA GLN A 94 -12.34 -5.99 -8.45
C GLN A 94 -11.39 -6.49 -9.54
N ILE A 95 -10.63 -7.53 -9.20
CA ILE A 95 -9.76 -8.21 -10.16
C ILE A 95 -9.87 -9.72 -9.97
N PRO A 96 -9.53 -10.51 -11.01
CA PRO A 96 -9.73 -11.98 -10.95
C PRO A 96 -8.68 -12.74 -10.16
N VAL A 97 -7.49 -12.16 -9.93
CA VAL A 97 -6.38 -12.85 -9.26
C VAL A 97 -5.78 -11.98 -8.18
N ALA A 98 -5.09 -12.61 -7.21
CA ALA A 98 -4.43 -11.88 -6.13
C ALA A 98 -3.25 -11.07 -6.66
N TYR A 99 -3.03 -9.90 -6.05
CA TYR A 99 -1.87 -9.06 -6.33
C TYR A 99 -0.65 -9.62 -5.59
N THR A 100 0.46 -9.77 -6.30
CA THR A 100 1.70 -10.33 -5.73
C THR A 100 2.91 -9.49 -6.13
N SER A 101 4.09 -9.89 -5.67
CA SER A 101 5.34 -9.21 -6.04
C SER A 101 5.60 -9.24 -7.55
N HIS A 102 5.06 -10.22 -8.26
CA HIS A 102 5.19 -10.31 -9.72
C HIS A 102 4.44 -9.19 -10.45
N ASP A 103 3.51 -8.54 -9.79
CA ASP A 103 2.72 -7.46 -10.37
C ASP A 103 3.38 -6.10 -10.23
N ILE A 104 4.47 -6.02 -9.47
CA ILE A 104 5.24 -4.80 -9.33
C ILE A 104 6.12 -4.64 -10.55
N ARG A 105 5.91 -3.57 -11.32
CA ARG A 105 6.72 -3.28 -12.48
C ARG A 105 8.01 -2.56 -12.10
N ALA A 106 7.92 -1.63 -11.16
CA ALA A 106 9.03 -0.82 -10.70
C ALA A 106 8.65 -0.09 -9.42
N ASN A 107 9.63 0.52 -8.78
CA ASN A 107 9.39 1.45 -7.69
C ASN A 107 9.90 2.81 -8.08
N ARG A 108 9.11 3.85 -7.83
CA ARG A 108 9.49 5.23 -8.07
C ARG A 108 9.88 5.85 -6.75
N PHE A 109 11.07 6.47 -6.75
CA PHE A 109 11.59 7.13 -5.55
C PHE A 109 11.55 8.63 -5.73
N HIS A 110 11.06 9.32 -4.72
CA HIS A 110 11.06 10.77 -4.66
C HIS A 110 11.79 11.20 -3.40
N LEU A 111 12.78 12.06 -3.57
CA LEU A 111 13.56 12.57 -2.46
C LEU A 111 13.56 14.09 -2.54
N THR A 112 13.12 14.72 -1.44
CA THR A 112 13.19 16.17 -1.29
C THR A 112 14.24 16.50 -0.26
N LEU A 113 15.22 17.31 -0.63
CA LEU A 113 16.26 17.75 0.27
C LEU A 113 15.93 19.15 0.78
N ARG A 114 16.01 19.31 2.09
CA ARG A 114 15.76 20.59 2.75
C ARG A 114 17.02 21.10 3.41
N ALA A 115 17.36 22.36 3.16
CA ALA A 115 18.46 23.02 3.81
C ALA A 115 18.01 23.51 5.19
N LEU A 116 18.89 23.33 6.19
CA LEU A 116 18.69 23.84 7.54
C LEU A 116 19.35 25.20 7.67
#